data_950badff4357516e156df9581992ca58
#
_entry.id   950badff4357516e156df9581992ca58
#
_cell.length_a   1.000
_cell.length_b   1.000
_cell.length_c   1.000
_cell.angle_alpha   90.00
_cell.angle_beta   90.00
_cell.angle_gamma   90.00
#
_symmetry.space_group_name_H-M   'P 1'
#
loop_
_entity.id
_entity.type
_entity.pdbx_description
1 polymer ?
#
loop_
_entity_poly.entity_id
_entity_poly.type
_entity_poly.pdbx_seq_one_letter_code
_entity_poly.pdbx_strand_id
1 'polypeptide(L)'
;MAAPIIRFERISIDNLKNVGHGEVSFSNSRRPEGASVLGMYGQNGSGKSTLVDALQMAQQCMMGRRLDRRFAQLVSVDAGFGIVECELSVRQPDGSNAYRVVYSFKVKSDVAELSETEDQPEEGEKFVLLVFDERLAVANDTPGKKSRMTTLIDTSGNGAFGPAAKYKQLIGKDSEEGVELTVEKRLAYRESRSFIFSKKLKQTIREKNKDEGAPSQMVKDAMNALNALERFAAVQMFVLNTRDVGMLALDALPFPFRVIGGKKITGGGAILPMSGAQTIPERIYEPVNTAIENMNIVLRELIPGLEVSLLKLGAEVMKSGDTGVNVQLVSVRNGKTIPLSCESEGIKRIVSFLHLLILMFNDPSVTVVIDEIDSGVFEYLLGELLSIVSEHGQGQLIFTCHNLRPLETIDRGFIAFTTTNPAKRYARMANVKSSNNLRDFYYRDIVLGGQKEQLYEPTYNGEIELAFIEAGVTSGE
;
A
#
# COMPACT_ATOMS: atom_id res chain seq x y z
N MET A 1 23.61 -1.46 -11.17
CA MET A 1 23.56 -0.61 -9.97
C MET A 1 22.45 -1.15 -9.08
N ALA A 2 22.65 -1.21 -7.77
CA ALA A 2 21.61 -1.58 -6.82
C ALA A 2 20.46 -0.56 -6.90
N ALA A 3 19.24 -0.99 -6.56
CA ALA A 3 18.06 -0.11 -6.59
C ALA A 3 18.12 0.92 -5.44
N PRO A 4 17.62 2.15 -5.65
CA PRO A 4 17.50 3.11 -4.57
C PRO A 4 16.59 2.58 -3.47
N ILE A 5 16.93 2.87 -2.23
CA ILE A 5 16.09 2.58 -1.06
C ILE A 5 15.10 3.73 -0.92
N ILE A 6 13.82 3.40 -1.04
CA ILE A 6 12.72 4.36 -0.92
C ILE A 6 11.85 3.95 0.26
N ARG A 7 11.51 4.91 1.12
CA ARG A 7 10.64 4.68 2.28
C ARG A 7 9.66 5.81 2.46
N PHE A 8 8.47 5.48 2.87
CA PHE A 8 7.54 6.47 3.37
C PHE A 8 8.08 7.06 4.68
N GLU A 9 8.12 8.38 4.77
CA GLU A 9 8.45 9.13 5.99
C GLU A 9 7.17 9.61 6.68
N ARG A 10 6.17 10.04 5.89
CA ARG A 10 4.92 10.59 6.38
C ARG A 10 3.81 10.42 5.35
N ILE A 11 2.60 10.22 5.82
CA ILE A 11 1.36 10.35 5.01
C ILE A 11 0.38 11.26 5.73
N SER A 12 -0.29 12.11 4.97
CA SER A 12 -1.46 12.88 5.39
C SER A 12 -2.65 12.55 4.52
N ILE A 13 -3.81 12.42 5.15
CA ILE A 13 -5.07 12.02 4.51
C ILE A 13 -6.14 13.00 4.98
N ASP A 14 -6.88 13.59 4.02
CA ASP A 14 -8.01 14.45 4.32
C ASP A 14 -9.27 13.96 3.59
N ASN A 15 -10.39 13.93 4.30
CA ASN A 15 -11.73 13.67 3.78
C ASN A 15 -11.89 12.33 3.04
N LEU A 16 -11.30 11.27 3.57
CA LEU A 16 -11.51 9.90 3.07
C LEU A 16 -12.23 9.05 4.12
N LYS A 17 -13.37 8.48 3.77
CA LYS A 17 -14.24 7.72 4.68
C LYS A 17 -14.55 8.56 5.94
N ASN A 18 -14.21 8.00 7.10
CA ASN A 18 -14.38 8.62 8.42
C ASN A 18 -13.13 9.39 8.90
N VAL A 19 -12.13 9.59 8.03
CA VAL A 19 -10.93 10.40 8.29
C VAL A 19 -11.18 11.80 7.76
N GLY A 20 -11.51 12.75 8.62
CA GLY A 20 -11.57 14.18 8.27
C GLY A 20 -10.16 14.73 8.06
N HIS A 21 -9.26 14.46 9.02
CA HIS A 21 -7.81 14.68 8.88
C HIS A 21 -7.05 13.64 9.67
N GLY A 22 -6.02 13.05 9.07
CA GLY A 22 -5.14 12.10 9.70
C GLY A 22 -3.72 12.20 9.15
N GLU A 23 -2.75 12.36 10.05
CA GLU A 23 -1.33 12.37 9.69
C GLU A 23 -0.59 11.33 10.52
N VAL A 24 0.27 10.54 9.88
CA VAL A 24 1.14 9.58 10.57
C VAL A 24 2.54 9.59 9.96
N SER A 25 3.54 9.58 10.85
CA SER A 25 4.95 9.39 10.50
C SER A 25 5.32 7.92 10.64
N PHE A 26 6.08 7.40 9.67
CA PHE A 26 6.57 6.03 9.66
C PHE A 26 7.95 5.90 10.32
N SER A 27 8.66 6.99 10.53
CA SER A 27 9.98 6.98 11.17
C SER A 27 9.88 6.71 12.67
N ASN A 28 10.73 5.82 13.17
CA ASN A 28 10.95 5.64 14.60
C ASN A 28 12.23 6.36 15.01
N SER A 29 12.10 7.45 15.76
CA SER A 29 13.25 8.25 16.23
C SER A 29 14.21 7.48 17.16
N ARG A 30 13.77 6.36 17.73
CA ARG A 30 14.57 5.51 18.64
C ARG A 30 15.40 4.47 17.90
N ARG A 31 14.96 4.05 16.71
CA ARG A 31 15.66 3.09 15.87
C ARG A 31 15.71 3.62 14.42
N PRO A 32 16.57 4.60 14.15
CA PRO A 32 16.64 5.23 12.83
C PRO A 32 17.22 4.30 11.76
N GLU A 33 17.93 3.26 12.19
CA GLU A 33 18.54 2.25 11.32
C GLU A 33 17.82 0.90 11.49
N GLY A 34 17.67 0.13 10.41
CA GLY A 34 16.99 -1.16 10.39
C GLY A 34 15.58 -1.09 9.82
N ALA A 35 14.72 -2.03 10.20
CA ALA A 35 13.33 -2.08 9.74
C ALA A 35 12.54 -0.84 10.17
N SER A 36 11.79 -0.28 9.22
CA SER A 36 10.76 0.71 9.53
C SER A 36 9.42 -0.01 9.65
N VAL A 37 8.85 -0.03 10.86
CA VAL A 37 7.57 -0.72 11.12
C VAL A 37 6.54 0.28 11.62
N LEU A 38 5.31 0.19 11.11
CA LEU A 38 4.14 0.88 11.65
C LEU A 38 2.99 -0.10 11.81
N GLY A 39 2.61 -0.40 13.05
CA GLY A 39 1.36 -1.09 13.39
C GLY A 39 0.28 -0.08 13.76
N MET A 40 -0.85 -0.11 13.05
CA MET A 40 -1.99 0.75 13.29
C MET A 40 -3.09 0.00 14.07
N TYR A 41 -3.42 0.51 15.24
CA TYR A 41 -4.40 -0.05 16.15
C TYR A 41 -5.61 0.88 16.34
N GLY A 42 -6.73 0.33 16.76
CA GLY A 42 -7.93 1.09 17.14
C GLY A 42 -9.24 0.36 16.86
N GLN A 43 -10.32 0.99 17.22
CA GLN A 43 -11.70 0.49 17.11
C GLN A 43 -12.08 0.16 15.65
N ASN A 44 -13.08 -0.71 15.46
CA ASN A 44 -13.66 -0.96 14.13
C ASN A 44 -14.26 0.33 13.56
N GLY A 45 -14.11 0.53 12.25
CA GLY A 45 -14.58 1.75 11.60
C GLY A 45 -13.77 3.01 11.92
N SER A 46 -12.65 2.94 12.65
CA SER A 46 -11.87 4.11 13.08
C SER A 46 -10.86 4.65 12.05
N GLY A 47 -10.82 4.10 10.82
CA GLY A 47 -9.96 4.63 9.75
C GLY A 47 -8.62 3.90 9.56
N LYS A 48 -8.40 2.73 10.17
CA LYS A 48 -7.19 1.91 9.94
C LYS A 48 -7.04 1.51 8.47
N SER A 49 -8.07 0.90 7.88
CA SER A 49 -8.06 0.49 6.46
C SER A 49 -8.06 1.67 5.51
N THR A 50 -8.49 2.86 5.95
CA THR A 50 -8.40 4.10 5.16
C THR A 50 -6.94 4.47 4.88
N LEU A 51 -6.03 4.23 5.84
CA LEU A 51 -4.59 4.39 5.64
C LEU A 51 -4.07 3.45 4.54
N VAL A 52 -4.48 2.19 4.56
CA VAL A 52 -4.08 1.19 3.55
C VAL A 52 -4.63 1.56 2.17
N ASP A 53 -5.90 1.97 2.09
CA ASP A 53 -6.53 2.44 0.84
C ASP A 53 -5.81 3.67 0.27
N ALA A 54 -5.44 4.64 1.10
CA ALA A 54 -4.70 5.84 0.68
C ALA A 54 -3.30 5.49 0.14
N LEU A 55 -2.59 4.56 0.79
CA LEU A 55 -1.31 4.05 0.32
C LEU A 55 -1.45 3.32 -1.02
N GLN A 56 -2.52 2.55 -1.21
CA GLN A 56 -2.78 1.86 -2.48
C GLN A 56 -3.17 2.83 -3.60
N MET A 57 -3.97 3.87 -3.31
CA MET A 57 -4.24 4.95 -4.28
C MET A 57 -2.94 5.64 -4.70
N ALA A 58 -2.07 5.99 -3.74
CA ALA A 58 -0.77 6.58 -4.04
C ALA A 58 0.10 5.65 -4.91
N GLN A 59 0.12 4.35 -4.63
CA GLN A 59 0.81 3.35 -5.44
C GLN A 59 0.29 3.35 -6.89
N GLN A 60 -1.02 3.28 -7.09
CA GLN A 60 -1.62 3.25 -8.43
C GLN A 60 -1.35 4.55 -9.20
N CYS A 61 -1.44 5.71 -8.54
CA CYS A 61 -1.07 7.00 -9.13
C CYS A 61 0.40 7.04 -9.57
N MET A 62 1.35 6.65 -8.70
CA MET A 62 2.78 6.60 -9.01
C MET A 62 3.11 5.63 -10.16
N MET A 63 2.31 4.58 -10.35
CA MET A 63 2.42 3.67 -11.50
C MET A 63 1.79 4.24 -12.79
N GLY A 64 1.12 5.39 -12.75
CA GLY A 64 0.34 5.92 -13.86
C GLY A 64 -0.83 5.03 -14.27
N ARG A 65 -1.33 4.18 -13.35
CA ARG A 65 -2.46 3.29 -13.57
C ARG A 65 -3.77 4.00 -13.24
N ARG A 66 -4.86 3.50 -13.82
CA ARG A 66 -6.21 3.89 -13.45
C ARG A 66 -6.47 3.50 -12.00
N LEU A 67 -7.09 4.39 -11.23
CA LEU A 67 -7.54 4.08 -9.88
C LEU A 67 -8.67 3.05 -9.92
N ASP A 68 -8.67 2.12 -8.97
CA ASP A 68 -9.73 1.13 -8.80
C ASP A 68 -11.07 1.85 -8.51
N ARG A 69 -12.13 1.47 -9.24
CA ARG A 69 -13.48 2.07 -9.09
C ARG A 69 -14.01 1.98 -7.65
N ARG A 70 -13.61 0.97 -6.88
CA ARG A 70 -13.99 0.81 -5.46
C ARG A 70 -13.64 2.03 -4.60
N PHE A 71 -12.62 2.78 -4.96
CA PHE A 71 -12.23 3.98 -4.21
C PHE A 71 -13.20 5.15 -4.40
N ALA A 72 -14.07 5.12 -5.39
CA ALA A 72 -15.03 6.20 -5.63
C ALA A 72 -15.98 6.43 -4.43
N GLN A 73 -16.27 5.36 -3.67
CA GLN A 73 -17.11 5.44 -2.48
C GLN A 73 -16.36 5.88 -1.22
N LEU A 74 -15.06 6.16 -1.30
CA LEU A 74 -14.24 6.51 -0.13
C LEU A 74 -14.18 8.00 0.13
N VAL A 75 -14.53 8.85 -0.84
CA VAL A 75 -14.51 10.30 -0.65
C VAL A 75 -15.70 10.71 0.20
N SER A 76 -15.46 11.55 1.21
CA SER A 76 -16.54 12.11 2.04
C SER A 76 -17.47 12.97 1.18
N VAL A 77 -18.77 12.66 1.23
CA VAL A 77 -19.81 13.36 0.45
C VAL A 77 -19.84 14.85 0.78
N ASP A 78 -19.70 15.18 2.07
CA ASP A 78 -19.80 16.56 2.56
C ASP A 78 -18.61 17.44 2.13
N ALA A 79 -17.44 16.83 1.91
CA ALA A 79 -16.22 17.55 1.59
C ALA A 79 -16.01 17.78 0.08
N GLY A 80 -16.70 17.01 -0.77
CA GLY A 80 -16.59 17.09 -2.24
C GLY A 80 -15.28 16.55 -2.83
N PHE A 81 -14.20 16.48 -2.05
CA PHE A 81 -12.94 15.87 -2.45
C PHE A 81 -12.12 15.40 -1.24
N GLY A 82 -11.28 14.39 -1.47
CA GLY A 82 -10.26 13.94 -0.53
C GLY A 82 -8.86 14.36 -0.96
N ILE A 83 -7.90 14.35 -0.04
CA ILE A 83 -6.49 14.65 -0.32
C ILE A 83 -5.63 13.51 0.23
N VAL A 84 -4.63 13.10 -0.53
CA VAL A 84 -3.55 12.21 -0.09
C VAL A 84 -2.22 12.90 -0.37
N GLU A 85 -1.39 13.05 0.66
CA GLU A 85 -0.03 13.55 0.56
C GLU A 85 0.94 12.55 1.16
N CYS A 86 1.94 12.14 0.38
CA CYS A 86 2.98 11.21 0.79
C CYS A 86 4.35 11.92 0.76
N GLU A 87 5.08 11.89 1.86
CA GLU A 87 6.50 12.25 1.92
C GLU A 87 7.33 10.97 1.93
N LEU A 88 8.28 10.87 0.99
CA LEU A 88 9.16 9.71 0.85
C LEU A 88 10.62 10.15 0.89
N SER A 89 11.47 9.36 1.52
CA SER A 89 12.92 9.48 1.41
C SER A 89 13.45 8.57 0.32
N VAL A 90 14.41 9.05 -0.46
CA VAL A 90 15.10 8.31 -1.51
C VAL A 90 16.58 8.34 -1.21
N ARG A 91 17.22 7.19 -1.06
CA ARG A 91 18.65 7.05 -0.78
C ARG A 91 19.28 6.10 -1.78
N GLN A 92 20.43 6.47 -2.31
CA GLN A 92 21.22 5.52 -3.09
C GLN A 92 21.91 4.52 -2.15
N PRO A 93 22.06 3.25 -2.55
CA PRO A 93 22.67 2.22 -1.71
C PRO A 93 24.11 2.51 -1.29
N ASP A 94 24.83 3.31 -2.07
CA ASP A 94 26.20 3.78 -1.81
C ASP A 94 26.25 5.04 -0.92
N GLY A 95 25.10 5.54 -0.47
CA GLY A 95 25.00 6.74 0.33
C GLY A 95 25.30 8.06 -0.40
N SER A 96 25.61 8.01 -1.70
CA SER A 96 26.09 9.15 -2.48
C SER A 96 25.07 10.26 -2.69
N ASN A 97 23.77 9.94 -2.64
CA ASN A 97 22.71 10.92 -2.88
C ASN A 97 21.46 10.58 -2.04
N ALA A 98 21.00 11.52 -1.25
CA ALA A 98 19.78 11.42 -0.49
C ALA A 98 18.90 12.63 -0.78
N TYR A 99 17.63 12.39 -1.10
CA TYR A 99 16.64 13.44 -1.29
C TYR A 99 15.28 13.01 -0.78
N ARG A 100 14.43 13.97 -0.48
CA ARG A 100 13.03 13.72 -0.12
C ARG A 100 12.12 14.15 -1.25
N VAL A 101 11.03 13.41 -1.42
CA VAL A 101 9.99 13.70 -2.40
C VAL A 101 8.66 13.81 -1.67
N VAL A 102 7.89 14.84 -1.98
CA VAL A 102 6.47 14.94 -1.61
C VAL A 102 5.66 14.80 -2.89
N TYR A 103 4.79 13.80 -2.90
CA TYR A 103 3.76 13.63 -3.91
C TYR A 103 2.39 13.77 -3.26
N SER A 104 1.57 14.67 -3.75
CA SER A 104 0.20 14.85 -3.28
C SER A 104 -0.77 14.94 -4.45
N PHE A 105 -2.01 14.51 -4.22
CA PHE A 105 -3.09 14.56 -5.20
C PHE A 105 -4.43 14.69 -4.50
N LYS A 106 -5.38 15.29 -5.20
CA LYS A 106 -6.78 15.31 -4.80
C LYS A 106 -7.57 14.27 -5.56
N VAL A 107 -8.62 13.76 -4.91
CA VAL A 107 -9.55 12.80 -5.49
C VAL A 107 -10.99 13.25 -5.26
N LYS A 108 -11.85 13.05 -6.24
CA LYS A 108 -13.29 13.22 -6.07
C LYS A 108 -14.06 12.08 -6.74
N SER A 109 -15.21 11.73 -6.17
CA SER A 109 -16.14 10.81 -6.79
C SER A 109 -16.94 11.52 -7.89
N ASP A 110 -17.16 10.85 -9.01
CA ASP A 110 -18.02 11.34 -10.08
C ASP A 110 -18.77 10.16 -10.71
N VAL A 111 -19.85 10.44 -11.43
CA VAL A 111 -20.58 9.41 -12.16
C VAL A 111 -19.79 9.01 -13.39
N ALA A 112 -19.64 7.70 -13.62
CA ALA A 112 -18.97 7.19 -14.81
C ALA A 112 -19.74 7.60 -16.07
N GLU A 113 -19.05 8.20 -17.05
CA GLU A 113 -19.60 8.33 -18.41
C GLU A 113 -19.66 6.91 -19.00
N LEU A 114 -20.86 6.36 -19.10
CA LEU A 114 -21.10 5.03 -19.70
C LEU A 114 -20.85 5.10 -21.19
N SER A 115 -20.04 4.20 -21.73
CA SER A 115 -20.01 3.95 -23.18
C SER A 115 -21.29 3.22 -23.58
N GLU A 116 -21.87 3.57 -24.72
CA GLU A 116 -23.13 3.00 -25.25
C GLU A 116 -23.08 1.47 -25.47
N THR A 117 -21.95 0.82 -25.23
CA THR A 117 -21.67 -0.61 -25.49
C THR A 117 -21.50 -1.47 -24.23
N GLU A 118 -21.56 -0.89 -23.02
CA GLU A 118 -21.46 -1.67 -21.77
C GLU A 118 -22.87 -2.06 -21.29
N ASP A 119 -23.07 -3.34 -21.00
CA ASP A 119 -24.24 -3.86 -20.27
C ASP A 119 -24.44 -3.06 -18.98
N GLN A 120 -25.68 -2.91 -18.51
CA GLN A 120 -26.02 -2.08 -17.36
C GLN A 120 -25.08 -2.40 -16.18
N PRO A 121 -24.26 -1.44 -15.74
CA PRO A 121 -23.29 -1.69 -14.67
C PRO A 121 -24.03 -1.96 -13.35
N GLU A 122 -23.49 -2.86 -12.56
CA GLU A 122 -23.94 -3.05 -11.16
C GLU A 122 -23.88 -1.70 -10.41
N GLU A 123 -24.72 -1.51 -9.38
CA GLU A 123 -24.83 -0.21 -8.69
C GLU A 123 -23.49 0.39 -8.21
N GLY A 124 -22.51 -0.46 -7.86
CA GLY A 124 -21.16 -0.04 -7.45
C GLY A 124 -20.26 0.41 -8.61
N GLU A 125 -20.61 0.13 -9.86
CA GLU A 125 -19.82 0.48 -11.05
C GLU A 125 -20.17 1.83 -11.66
N LYS A 126 -21.22 2.49 -11.16
CA LYS A 126 -21.70 3.80 -11.64
C LYS A 126 -20.77 4.95 -11.30
N PHE A 127 -19.81 4.76 -10.41
CA PHE A 127 -18.93 5.82 -9.93
C PHE A 127 -17.48 5.57 -10.31
N VAL A 128 -16.75 6.65 -10.55
CA VAL A 128 -15.30 6.68 -10.77
C VAL A 128 -14.64 7.65 -9.81
N LEU A 129 -13.40 7.37 -9.44
CA LEU A 129 -12.60 8.30 -8.64
C LEU A 129 -11.68 9.09 -9.58
N LEU A 130 -11.86 10.38 -9.68
CA LEU A 130 -11.07 11.26 -10.51
C LEU A 130 -9.88 11.81 -9.75
N VAL A 131 -8.69 11.85 -10.38
CA VAL A 131 -7.45 12.40 -9.82
C VAL A 131 -7.21 13.80 -10.40
N PHE A 132 -6.90 14.77 -9.55
CA PHE A 132 -6.64 16.15 -9.96
C PHE A 132 -5.76 16.88 -8.93
N ASP A 133 -5.33 18.11 -9.26
CA ASP A 133 -4.50 18.97 -8.42
C ASP A 133 -3.30 18.22 -7.83
N GLU A 134 -2.58 17.53 -8.70
CA GLU A 134 -1.39 16.78 -8.32
C GLU A 134 -0.18 17.71 -8.13
N ARG A 135 0.66 17.40 -7.16
CA ARG A 135 1.89 18.14 -6.86
C ARG A 135 3.06 17.20 -6.63
N LEU A 136 4.20 17.51 -7.24
CA LEU A 136 5.47 16.86 -7.01
C LEU A 136 6.50 17.89 -6.54
N ALA A 137 7.08 17.69 -5.36
CA ALA A 137 8.12 18.53 -4.81
C ALA A 137 9.32 17.69 -4.35
N VAL A 138 10.53 18.25 -4.42
CA VAL A 138 11.79 17.58 -4.08
C VAL A 138 12.62 18.46 -3.16
N ALA A 139 13.34 17.86 -2.24
CA ALA A 139 14.38 18.51 -1.42
C ALA A 139 15.64 17.66 -1.43
N ASN A 140 16.74 18.20 -1.91
CA ASN A 140 18.05 17.55 -1.86
C ASN A 140 18.66 17.80 -0.48
N ASP A 141 18.62 16.79 0.38
CA ASP A 141 19.14 16.88 1.74
C ASP A 141 20.67 16.66 1.74
N THR A 142 21.35 17.37 2.59
CA THR A 142 22.78 17.15 2.87
C THR A 142 22.93 16.49 4.24
N PRO A 143 23.99 15.72 4.50
CA PRO A 143 24.21 15.12 5.81
C PRO A 143 24.03 16.13 6.96
N GLY A 144 23.11 15.84 7.87
CA GLY A 144 22.80 16.67 9.03
C GLY A 144 21.94 17.92 8.77
N LYS A 145 21.53 18.21 7.52
CA LYS A 145 20.68 19.37 7.20
C LYS A 145 19.55 19.02 6.24
N LYS A 146 18.33 19.16 6.70
CA LYS A 146 17.12 19.07 5.85
C LYS A 146 16.97 20.33 5.01
N SER A 147 16.88 20.17 3.69
CA SER A 147 16.66 21.26 2.75
C SER A 147 15.17 21.59 2.61
N ARG A 148 14.86 22.79 2.14
CA ARG A 148 13.48 23.21 1.87
C ARG A 148 12.93 22.48 0.63
N MET A 149 11.69 22.01 0.71
CA MET A 149 10.97 21.43 -0.43
C MET A 149 10.79 22.47 -1.55
N THR A 150 11.11 22.06 -2.77
CA THR A 150 10.92 22.83 -4.00
C THR A 150 9.89 22.14 -4.87
N THR A 151 8.77 22.80 -5.15
CA THR A 151 7.75 22.28 -6.08
C THR A 151 8.32 22.29 -7.50
N LEU A 152 8.31 21.12 -8.12
CA LEU A 152 8.75 20.91 -9.51
C LEU A 152 7.56 20.94 -10.47
N ILE A 153 6.47 20.27 -10.11
CA ILE A 153 5.26 20.14 -10.91
C ILE A 153 4.06 20.38 -9.98
N ASP A 154 3.13 21.22 -10.41
CA ASP A 154 1.86 21.51 -9.75
C ASP A 154 0.79 21.67 -10.82
N THR A 155 -0.22 20.80 -10.78
CA THR A 155 -1.25 20.72 -11.83
C THR A 155 -2.53 21.47 -11.48
N SER A 156 -2.57 22.22 -10.38
CA SER A 156 -3.77 22.94 -9.91
C SER A 156 -4.21 24.10 -10.83
N GLY A 157 -3.32 24.58 -11.71
CA GLY A 157 -3.64 25.65 -12.66
C GLY A 157 -4.35 25.18 -13.94
N ASN A 158 -4.83 26.14 -14.75
CA ASN A 158 -5.55 25.85 -16.01
C ASN A 158 -4.66 25.26 -17.12
N GLY A 159 -3.35 25.52 -17.11
CA GLY A 159 -2.37 24.92 -18.05
C GLY A 159 -2.01 23.48 -17.68
N ALA A 160 -1.04 22.93 -18.38
CA ALA A 160 -0.55 21.58 -18.10
C ALA A 160 -0.04 21.46 -16.65
N PHE A 161 0.90 22.31 -16.27
CA PHE A 161 1.38 22.42 -14.89
C PHE A 161 2.14 23.74 -14.63
N GLY A 162 2.31 24.09 -13.36
CA GLY A 162 3.13 25.20 -12.86
C GLY A 162 4.24 24.70 -11.90
N PRO A 163 5.05 25.59 -11.33
CA PRO A 163 5.13 27.02 -11.61
C PRO A 163 5.68 27.33 -13.01
N ALA A 164 5.28 28.46 -13.62
CA ALA A 164 5.68 28.81 -14.98
C ALA A 164 7.20 28.78 -15.24
N ALA A 165 8.00 29.19 -14.26
CA ALA A 165 9.47 29.12 -14.35
C ALA A 165 9.97 27.67 -14.45
N LYS A 166 9.31 26.73 -13.74
CA LYS A 166 9.64 25.31 -13.77
C LYS A 166 9.17 24.64 -15.05
N TYR A 167 7.96 24.98 -15.50
CA TYR A 167 7.44 24.57 -16.80
C TYR A 167 8.43 24.91 -17.93
N LYS A 168 8.87 26.19 -17.97
CA LYS A 168 9.83 26.67 -18.96
C LYS A 168 11.17 25.89 -18.95
N GLN A 169 11.63 25.47 -17.77
CA GLN A 169 12.88 24.71 -17.64
C GLN A 169 12.73 23.24 -18.05
N LEU A 170 11.55 22.63 -17.81
CA LEU A 170 11.29 21.23 -18.09
C LEU A 170 10.84 20.98 -19.55
N ILE A 171 10.03 21.89 -20.11
CA ILE A 171 9.35 21.71 -21.40
C ILE A 171 9.83 22.73 -22.43
N GLY A 172 10.23 23.94 -22.00
CA GLY A 172 10.57 25.03 -22.90
C GLY A 172 9.46 26.09 -23.00
N LYS A 173 9.55 26.93 -24.04
CA LYS A 173 8.57 28.00 -24.31
C LYS A 173 7.50 27.60 -25.34
N ASP A 174 7.56 26.38 -25.86
CA ASP A 174 6.76 25.95 -26.99
C ASP A 174 5.27 25.87 -26.63
N SER A 175 4.43 26.43 -27.48
CA SER A 175 2.96 26.47 -27.28
C SER A 175 2.29 25.15 -27.67
N GLU A 176 2.88 24.39 -28.59
CA GLU A 176 2.29 23.17 -29.15
C GLU A 176 2.34 22.02 -28.13
N GLU A 177 3.48 21.78 -27.52
CA GLU A 177 3.59 20.78 -26.44
C GLU A 177 2.77 21.19 -25.21
N GLY A 178 2.62 22.48 -24.95
CA GLY A 178 1.75 22.98 -23.90
C GLY A 178 0.29 22.60 -24.10
N VAL A 179 -0.19 22.67 -25.34
CA VAL A 179 -1.54 22.23 -25.72
C VAL A 179 -1.65 20.72 -25.57
N GLU A 180 -0.71 19.94 -26.13
CA GLU A 180 -0.72 18.48 -26.03
C GLU A 180 -0.69 17.99 -24.58
N LEU A 181 0.14 18.57 -23.72
CA LEU A 181 0.19 18.22 -22.29
C LEU A 181 -1.08 18.63 -21.54
N THR A 182 -1.73 19.72 -21.95
CA THR A 182 -3.00 20.13 -21.37
C THR A 182 -4.12 19.16 -21.77
N VAL A 183 -4.10 18.65 -23.00
CA VAL A 183 -5.01 17.59 -23.46
C VAL A 183 -4.75 16.30 -22.68
N GLU A 184 -3.48 15.89 -22.55
CA GLU A 184 -3.10 14.72 -21.77
C GLU A 184 -3.56 14.82 -20.30
N LYS A 185 -3.43 15.99 -19.67
CA LYS A 185 -3.94 16.23 -18.31
C LYS A 185 -5.46 16.00 -18.22
N ARG A 186 -6.23 16.48 -19.21
CA ARG A 186 -7.67 16.25 -19.26
C ARG A 186 -8.03 14.78 -19.49
N LEU A 187 -7.27 14.08 -20.34
CA LEU A 187 -7.43 12.65 -20.56
C LEU A 187 -7.10 11.85 -19.28
N ALA A 188 -5.99 12.16 -18.64
CA ALA A 188 -5.60 11.53 -17.37
C ALA A 188 -6.69 11.68 -16.29
N TYR A 189 -7.27 12.87 -16.17
CA TYR A 189 -8.40 13.14 -15.29
C TYR A 189 -9.62 12.26 -15.63
N ARG A 190 -10.07 12.21 -16.89
CA ARG A 190 -11.21 11.37 -17.31
C ARG A 190 -10.95 9.88 -17.12
N GLU A 191 -9.72 9.45 -17.34
CA GLU A 191 -9.30 8.06 -17.19
C GLU A 191 -9.00 7.67 -15.73
N SER A 192 -9.23 8.56 -14.76
CA SER A 192 -8.95 8.28 -13.33
C SER A 192 -7.50 7.91 -13.04
N ARG A 193 -6.54 8.54 -13.71
CA ARG A 193 -5.10 8.26 -13.55
C ARG A 193 -4.30 9.55 -13.32
N SER A 194 -3.08 9.38 -12.81
CA SER A 194 -2.15 10.49 -12.61
C SER A 194 -1.66 11.06 -13.94
N PHE A 195 -1.71 12.39 -14.08
CA PHE A 195 -1.03 13.10 -15.16
C PHE A 195 0.47 13.20 -14.94
N ILE A 196 0.91 13.42 -13.68
CA ILE A 196 2.36 13.55 -13.35
C ILE A 196 3.13 12.29 -13.75
N PHE A 197 2.55 11.11 -13.54
CA PHE A 197 3.17 9.84 -13.92
C PHE A 197 2.76 9.32 -15.31
N SER A 198 2.13 10.17 -16.14
CA SER A 198 1.79 9.80 -17.51
C SER A 198 3.05 9.56 -18.37
N LYS A 199 2.92 8.63 -19.32
CA LYS A 199 4.01 8.35 -20.28
C LYS A 199 4.32 9.59 -21.13
N LYS A 200 3.28 10.34 -21.52
CA LYS A 200 3.42 11.52 -22.38
C LYS A 200 4.26 12.61 -21.70
N LEU A 201 3.96 12.97 -20.44
CA LEU A 201 4.74 13.98 -19.71
C LEU A 201 6.21 13.59 -19.59
N LYS A 202 6.49 12.35 -19.17
CA LYS A 202 7.88 11.86 -19.04
C LYS A 202 8.62 11.85 -20.35
N GLN A 203 7.94 11.46 -21.44
CA GLN A 203 8.52 11.46 -22.79
C GLN A 203 8.83 12.87 -23.23
N THR A 204 7.90 13.83 -23.11
CA THR A 204 8.10 15.22 -23.49
C THR A 204 9.28 15.85 -22.75
N ILE A 205 9.39 15.63 -21.41
CA ILE A 205 10.55 16.11 -20.62
C ILE A 205 11.86 15.52 -21.17
N ARG A 206 11.90 14.23 -21.52
CA ARG A 206 13.10 13.57 -22.06
C ARG A 206 13.49 14.11 -23.44
N GLU A 207 12.52 14.25 -24.35
CA GLU A 207 12.74 14.69 -25.74
C GLU A 207 13.26 16.12 -25.78
N LYS A 208 12.65 17.02 -25.01
CA LYS A 208 13.07 18.43 -24.95
C LYS A 208 14.48 18.63 -24.36
N ASN A 209 14.96 17.70 -23.60
CA ASN A 209 16.28 17.82 -22.95
C ASN A 209 17.35 16.88 -23.55
N LYS A 210 17.09 16.27 -24.73
CA LYS A 210 18.09 15.45 -25.44
C LYS A 210 19.17 16.26 -26.12
N ASP A 211 18.83 17.42 -26.65
CA ASP A 211 19.69 18.21 -27.56
C ASP A 211 20.48 19.29 -26.80
N GLU A 212 20.25 19.53 -25.53
CA GLU A 212 20.89 20.60 -24.74
C GLU A 212 22.23 20.21 -24.07
N GLY A 213 22.91 19.18 -24.55
CA GLY A 213 24.13 18.70 -23.89
C GLY A 213 23.83 18.00 -22.56
N ALA A 214 24.42 18.44 -21.45
CA ALA A 214 24.08 17.88 -20.14
C ALA A 214 22.77 18.47 -19.60
N PRO A 215 21.74 17.65 -19.27
CA PRO A 215 20.48 18.16 -18.73
C PRO A 215 20.68 18.95 -17.42
N SER A 216 19.90 20.03 -17.24
CA SER A 216 19.96 20.87 -16.05
C SER A 216 19.72 20.05 -14.78
N GLN A 217 20.24 20.54 -13.63
CA GLN A 217 20.05 19.84 -12.35
C GLN A 217 18.55 19.61 -12.04
N MET A 218 17.72 20.57 -12.38
CA MET A 218 16.28 20.47 -12.16
C MET A 218 15.62 19.36 -13.01
N VAL A 219 16.02 19.20 -14.27
CA VAL A 219 15.54 18.11 -15.13
C VAL A 219 15.96 16.77 -14.57
N LYS A 220 17.21 16.67 -14.08
CA LYS A 220 17.71 15.47 -13.38
C LYS A 220 16.88 15.18 -12.13
N ASP A 221 16.62 16.17 -11.29
CA ASP A 221 15.84 16.01 -10.06
C ASP A 221 14.41 15.55 -10.37
N ALA A 222 13.74 16.17 -11.35
CA ALA A 222 12.39 15.78 -11.78
C ALA A 222 12.35 14.34 -12.31
N MET A 223 13.26 14.00 -13.25
CA MET A 223 13.29 12.66 -13.83
C MET A 223 13.70 11.59 -12.84
N ASN A 224 14.63 11.89 -11.93
CA ASN A 224 15.03 10.98 -10.88
C ASN A 224 13.85 10.70 -9.92
N ALA A 225 13.13 11.75 -9.48
CA ALA A 225 11.97 11.58 -8.63
C ALA A 225 10.86 10.76 -9.31
N LEU A 226 10.49 11.10 -10.55
CA LEU A 226 9.47 10.39 -11.32
C LEU A 226 9.82 8.91 -11.52
N ASN A 227 11.04 8.63 -11.98
CA ASN A 227 11.48 7.24 -12.24
C ASN A 227 11.64 6.44 -10.94
N ALA A 228 12.11 7.07 -9.85
CA ALA A 228 12.26 6.42 -8.55
C ALA A 228 10.91 6.02 -7.97
N LEU A 229 9.93 6.95 -7.93
CA LEU A 229 8.61 6.67 -7.39
C LEU A 229 7.83 5.66 -8.25
N GLU A 230 7.89 5.77 -9.59
CA GLU A 230 7.25 4.79 -10.49
C GLU A 230 7.82 3.39 -10.28
N ARG A 231 9.15 3.26 -10.21
CA ARG A 231 9.80 1.99 -9.95
C ARG A 231 9.46 1.45 -8.57
N PHE A 232 9.50 2.28 -7.55
CA PHE A 232 9.13 1.92 -6.19
C PHE A 232 7.71 1.33 -6.14
N ALA A 233 6.75 2.06 -6.69
CA ALA A 233 5.36 1.63 -6.72
C ALA A 233 5.14 0.32 -7.51
N ALA A 234 5.91 0.11 -8.59
CA ALA A 234 5.72 -1.03 -9.49
C ALA A 234 6.39 -2.33 -9.00
N VAL A 235 7.53 -2.24 -8.28
CA VAL A 235 8.35 -3.43 -7.99
C VAL A 235 8.90 -3.53 -6.56
N GLN A 236 8.69 -2.51 -5.74
CA GLN A 236 9.21 -2.46 -4.38
C GLN A 236 8.10 -2.30 -3.32
N MET A 237 6.90 -1.86 -3.71
CA MET A 237 5.76 -1.68 -2.82
C MET A 237 4.70 -2.73 -3.09
N PHE A 238 4.33 -3.46 -2.05
CA PHE A 238 3.29 -4.50 -2.08
C PHE A 238 2.20 -4.15 -1.09
N VAL A 239 0.95 -4.16 -1.54
CA VAL A 239 -0.22 -3.86 -0.70
C VAL A 239 -1.16 -5.06 -0.73
N LEU A 240 -1.45 -5.61 0.45
CA LEU A 240 -2.49 -6.60 0.69
C LEU A 240 -3.60 -5.94 1.49
N ASN A 241 -4.75 -5.77 0.89
CA ASN A 241 -5.91 -5.12 1.50
C ASN A 241 -6.96 -6.13 1.98
N THR A 242 -8.02 -5.67 2.62
CA THR A 242 -9.13 -6.52 3.12
C THR A 242 -9.82 -7.32 2.01
N ARG A 243 -9.84 -6.82 0.76
CA ARG A 243 -10.39 -7.56 -0.39
C ARG A 243 -9.56 -8.79 -0.72
N ASP A 244 -8.24 -8.68 -0.60
CA ASP A 244 -7.33 -9.82 -0.80
C ASP A 244 -7.58 -10.90 0.25
N VAL A 245 -7.94 -10.52 1.48
CA VAL A 245 -8.41 -11.45 2.53
C VAL A 245 -9.71 -12.12 2.10
N GLY A 246 -10.66 -11.38 1.57
CA GLY A 246 -11.92 -11.92 1.04
C GLY A 246 -11.72 -12.91 -0.09
N MET A 247 -10.70 -12.74 -0.94
CA MET A 247 -10.37 -13.70 -2.00
C MET A 247 -9.91 -15.07 -1.45
N LEU A 248 -9.27 -15.11 -0.26
CA LEU A 248 -8.91 -16.37 0.38
C LEU A 248 -10.14 -17.21 0.73
N ALA A 249 -11.23 -16.57 1.13
CA ALA A 249 -12.51 -17.26 1.38
C ALA A 249 -13.16 -17.82 0.10
N LEU A 250 -12.76 -17.32 -1.07
CA LEU A 250 -13.17 -17.81 -2.38
C LEU A 250 -12.14 -18.77 -3.00
N ASP A 251 -11.27 -19.36 -2.20
CA ASP A 251 -10.19 -20.27 -2.61
C ASP A 251 -9.22 -19.70 -3.65
N ALA A 252 -9.07 -18.38 -3.67
CA ALA A 252 -8.15 -17.65 -4.54
C ALA A 252 -7.09 -16.94 -3.70
N LEU A 253 -5.82 -17.29 -3.89
CA LEU A 253 -4.68 -16.69 -3.21
C LEU A 253 -4.07 -15.58 -4.08
N PRO A 254 -4.23 -14.29 -3.75
CA PRO A 254 -3.45 -13.23 -4.36
C PRO A 254 -1.97 -13.40 -4.00
N PHE A 255 -1.13 -13.53 -5.02
CA PHE A 255 0.29 -13.78 -4.86
C PHE A 255 1.11 -12.75 -5.66
N PRO A 256 1.37 -11.56 -5.09
CA PRO A 256 2.27 -10.60 -5.69
C PRO A 256 3.71 -11.12 -5.58
N PHE A 257 4.50 -10.96 -6.65
CA PHE A 257 5.87 -11.45 -6.70
C PHE A 257 6.78 -10.48 -7.46
N ARG A 258 8.09 -10.67 -7.30
CA ARG A 258 9.12 -9.91 -7.97
C ARG A 258 10.05 -10.86 -8.73
N VAL A 259 10.28 -10.57 -9.99
CA VAL A 259 11.22 -11.31 -10.84
C VAL A 259 12.49 -10.49 -10.99
N ILE A 260 13.62 -11.11 -10.70
CA ILE A 260 14.94 -10.53 -10.92
C ILE A 260 15.54 -11.26 -12.13
N GLY A 261 15.55 -10.60 -13.30
CA GLY A 261 16.13 -11.10 -14.53
C GLY A 261 17.35 -10.29 -14.93
N GLY A 262 18.56 -10.74 -14.57
CA GLY A 262 19.80 -10.03 -14.85
C GLY A 262 19.81 -8.61 -14.26
N LYS A 263 19.79 -7.57 -15.13
CA LYS A 263 19.76 -6.15 -14.70
C LYS A 263 18.35 -5.57 -14.53
N LYS A 264 17.30 -6.33 -14.87
CA LYS A 264 15.90 -5.87 -14.77
C LYS A 264 15.20 -6.54 -13.60
N ILE A 265 14.49 -5.73 -12.83
CA ILE A 265 13.54 -6.18 -11.79
C ILE A 265 12.16 -5.86 -12.32
N THR A 266 11.27 -6.84 -12.33
CA THR A 266 9.88 -6.68 -12.76
C THR A 266 8.97 -7.13 -11.63
N GLY A 267 7.96 -6.35 -11.30
CA GLY A 267 6.90 -6.74 -10.39
C GLY A 267 5.76 -7.40 -11.16
N GLY A 268 5.10 -8.34 -10.50
CA GLY A 268 3.92 -9.01 -11.03
C GLY A 268 3.01 -9.47 -9.91
N GLY A 269 1.86 -9.99 -10.28
CA GLY A 269 0.93 -10.66 -9.38
C GLY A 269 0.27 -11.81 -10.12
N ALA A 270 -0.01 -12.87 -9.39
CA ALA A 270 -0.82 -14.00 -9.82
C ALA A 270 -1.96 -14.18 -8.82
N ILE A 271 -3.03 -14.78 -9.29
CA ILE A 271 -4.06 -15.37 -8.42
C ILE A 271 -3.83 -16.87 -8.54
N LEU A 272 -3.49 -17.51 -7.43
CA LEU A 272 -3.22 -18.94 -7.39
C LEU A 272 -4.44 -19.68 -6.85
N PRO A 273 -4.85 -20.79 -7.49
CA PRO A 273 -5.99 -21.59 -7.02
C PRO A 273 -5.60 -22.36 -5.77
N MET A 274 -6.38 -22.26 -4.70
CA MET A 274 -6.23 -23.06 -3.50
C MET A 274 -7.07 -24.35 -3.57
N SER A 275 -8.18 -24.32 -4.34
CA SER A 275 -9.00 -25.48 -4.66
C SER A 275 -8.98 -25.73 -6.17
N GLY A 276 -8.78 -26.98 -6.59
CA GLY A 276 -8.73 -27.33 -8.01
C GLY A 276 -7.48 -26.79 -8.74
N ALA A 277 -7.50 -26.84 -10.05
CA ALA A 277 -6.39 -26.50 -10.93
C ALA A 277 -6.73 -25.28 -11.80
N GLN A 278 -5.73 -24.47 -12.11
CA GLN A 278 -5.85 -23.29 -12.97
C GLN A 278 -4.61 -23.13 -13.84
N THR A 279 -4.79 -22.64 -15.06
CA THR A 279 -3.69 -22.35 -15.97
C THR A 279 -3.14 -20.95 -15.72
N ILE A 280 -1.83 -20.86 -15.43
CA ILE A 280 -1.08 -19.61 -15.31
C ILE A 280 -0.10 -19.48 -16.48
N PRO A 281 0.29 -18.26 -16.91
CA PRO A 281 1.31 -18.07 -17.93
C PRO A 281 2.62 -18.76 -17.55
N GLU A 282 3.24 -19.51 -18.47
CA GLU A 282 4.47 -20.27 -18.20
C GLU A 282 5.60 -19.35 -17.65
N ARG A 283 5.70 -18.12 -18.15
CA ARG A 283 6.70 -17.13 -17.73
C ARG A 283 6.67 -16.76 -16.23
N ILE A 284 5.54 -16.98 -15.54
CA ILE A 284 5.41 -16.70 -14.11
C ILE A 284 5.54 -17.93 -13.22
N TYR A 285 5.51 -19.14 -13.80
CA TYR A 285 5.57 -20.39 -13.05
C TYR A 285 6.84 -20.48 -12.19
N GLU A 286 8.02 -20.37 -12.79
CA GLU A 286 9.29 -20.47 -12.06
C GLU A 286 9.46 -19.38 -10.99
N PRO A 287 9.16 -18.07 -11.24
CA PRO A 287 9.18 -17.07 -10.18
C PRO A 287 8.27 -17.36 -9.00
N VAL A 288 7.06 -17.86 -9.26
CA VAL A 288 6.10 -18.21 -8.21
C VAL A 288 6.57 -19.44 -7.44
N ASN A 289 7.00 -20.49 -8.14
CA ASN A 289 7.51 -21.71 -7.53
C ASN A 289 8.73 -21.44 -6.63
N THR A 290 9.69 -20.67 -7.10
CA THR A 290 10.86 -20.25 -6.31
C THR A 290 10.45 -19.47 -5.05
N ALA A 291 9.45 -18.59 -5.16
CA ALA A 291 8.95 -17.85 -4.00
C ALA A 291 8.30 -18.78 -2.96
N ILE A 292 7.57 -19.80 -3.40
CA ILE A 292 6.97 -20.83 -2.55
C ILE A 292 8.06 -21.70 -1.88
N GLU A 293 9.08 -22.13 -2.63
CA GLU A 293 10.20 -22.90 -2.08
C GLU A 293 10.95 -22.11 -0.98
N ASN A 294 11.24 -20.84 -1.23
CA ASN A 294 11.85 -19.95 -0.24
C ASN A 294 10.95 -19.75 0.99
N MET A 295 9.64 -19.64 0.77
CA MET A 295 8.66 -19.52 1.85
C MET A 295 8.65 -20.75 2.75
N ASN A 296 8.81 -21.95 2.20
CA ASN A 296 8.85 -23.20 2.95
C ASN A 296 10.02 -23.26 3.95
N ILE A 297 11.13 -22.59 3.69
CA ILE A 297 12.26 -22.51 4.62
C ILE A 297 11.79 -21.91 5.95
N VAL A 298 11.01 -20.81 5.89
CA VAL A 298 10.49 -20.15 7.08
C VAL A 298 9.24 -20.85 7.61
N LEU A 299 8.39 -21.36 6.72
CA LEU A 299 7.12 -21.98 7.08
C LEU A 299 7.32 -23.23 7.95
N ARG A 300 8.36 -24.04 7.70
CA ARG A 300 8.72 -25.21 8.51
C ARG A 300 9.05 -24.84 9.95
N GLU A 301 9.68 -23.68 10.17
CA GLU A 301 10.01 -23.20 11.52
C GLU A 301 8.77 -22.60 12.23
N LEU A 302 7.86 -21.95 11.47
CA LEU A 302 6.65 -21.37 12.03
C LEU A 302 5.58 -22.41 12.34
N ILE A 303 5.43 -23.41 11.48
CA ILE A 303 4.40 -24.46 11.56
C ILE A 303 5.08 -25.80 11.25
N PRO A 304 5.65 -26.48 12.25
CA PRO A 304 6.38 -27.74 12.05
C PRO A 304 5.58 -28.78 11.27
N GLY A 305 6.22 -29.34 10.24
CA GLY A 305 5.64 -30.38 9.39
C GLY A 305 4.71 -29.88 8.29
N LEU A 306 4.55 -28.56 8.12
CA LEU A 306 3.79 -27.98 7.02
C LEU A 306 4.71 -27.48 5.89
N GLU A 307 4.40 -27.88 4.68
CA GLU A 307 4.99 -27.34 3.44
C GLU A 307 3.88 -27.00 2.45
N VAL A 308 4.14 -26.04 1.58
CA VAL A 308 3.25 -25.64 0.48
C VAL A 308 3.95 -25.95 -0.84
N SER A 309 3.23 -26.45 -1.83
CA SER A 309 3.79 -26.80 -3.13
C SER A 309 2.87 -26.37 -4.26
N LEU A 310 3.47 -25.95 -5.36
CA LEU A 310 2.78 -25.64 -6.60
C LEU A 310 2.90 -26.83 -7.55
N LEU A 311 1.89 -27.71 -7.55
CA LEU A 311 1.88 -28.89 -8.41
C LEU A 311 1.70 -28.47 -9.87
N LYS A 312 2.59 -28.96 -10.75
CA LYS A 312 2.49 -28.81 -12.21
C LYS A 312 1.72 -30.02 -12.76
N LEU A 313 0.51 -29.79 -13.27
CA LEU A 313 -0.37 -30.83 -13.77
C LEU A 313 -0.26 -31.06 -15.28
N GLY A 314 0.17 -30.05 -16.03
CA GLY A 314 0.34 -30.11 -17.47
C GLY A 314 0.63 -28.77 -18.10
N ALA A 315 0.85 -28.77 -19.42
CA ALA A 315 0.97 -27.56 -20.22
C ALA A 315 -0.31 -27.38 -21.07
N GLU A 316 -0.77 -26.16 -21.21
CA GLU A 316 -1.96 -25.79 -21.98
C GLU A 316 -1.69 -24.52 -22.79
N VAL A 317 -2.48 -24.34 -23.86
CA VAL A 317 -2.48 -23.07 -24.61
C VAL A 317 -3.56 -22.18 -24.01
N MET A 318 -3.19 -20.99 -23.57
CA MET A 318 -4.12 -20.01 -23.02
C MET A 318 -5.01 -19.39 -24.12
N LYS A 319 -6.11 -18.76 -23.72
CA LYS A 319 -7.00 -18.02 -24.65
C LYS A 319 -6.27 -16.89 -25.42
N SER A 320 -5.16 -16.37 -24.88
CA SER A 320 -4.30 -15.40 -25.54
C SER A 320 -3.39 -15.99 -26.64
N GLY A 321 -3.33 -17.34 -26.77
CA GLY A 321 -2.37 -18.02 -27.64
C GLY A 321 -1.00 -18.30 -27.00
N ASP A 322 -0.74 -17.79 -25.79
CA ASP A 322 0.50 -18.01 -25.06
C ASP A 322 0.52 -19.42 -24.42
N THR A 323 1.71 -19.95 -24.18
CA THR A 323 1.90 -21.18 -23.40
C THR A 323 1.57 -20.92 -21.92
N GLY A 324 0.72 -21.78 -21.36
CA GLY A 324 0.37 -21.80 -19.96
C GLY A 324 0.73 -23.10 -19.27
N VAL A 325 0.79 -23.08 -17.97
CA VAL A 325 1.02 -24.24 -17.09
C VAL A 325 -0.19 -24.39 -16.19
N ASN A 326 -0.79 -25.58 -16.23
CA ASN A 326 -1.89 -25.93 -15.33
C ASN A 326 -1.31 -26.29 -13.96
N VAL A 327 -1.70 -25.56 -12.92
CA VAL A 327 -1.12 -25.67 -11.58
C VAL A 327 -2.21 -25.77 -10.52
N GLN A 328 -1.83 -26.40 -9.38
CA GLN A 328 -2.66 -26.45 -8.18
C GLN A 328 -1.78 -26.19 -6.96
N LEU A 329 -2.25 -25.32 -6.06
CA LEU A 329 -1.58 -25.05 -4.79
C LEU A 329 -2.03 -26.07 -3.75
N VAL A 330 -1.08 -26.78 -3.15
CA VAL A 330 -1.33 -27.83 -2.17
C VAL A 330 -0.50 -27.62 -0.92
N SER A 331 -0.98 -28.13 0.21
CA SER A 331 -0.20 -28.31 1.43
C SER A 331 0.24 -29.77 1.56
N VAL A 332 1.44 -29.95 2.11
CA VAL A 332 2.00 -31.27 2.44
C VAL A 332 2.23 -31.30 3.94
N ARG A 333 1.61 -32.28 4.61
CA ARG A 333 1.76 -32.47 6.05
C ARG A 333 1.88 -33.95 6.38
N ASN A 334 2.95 -34.34 7.06
CA ASN A 334 3.22 -35.75 7.43
C ASN A 334 3.12 -36.70 6.23
N GLY A 335 3.64 -36.28 5.06
CA GLY A 335 3.60 -37.09 3.82
C GLY A 335 2.22 -37.16 3.12
N LYS A 336 1.21 -36.47 3.62
CA LYS A 336 -0.11 -36.36 2.98
C LYS A 336 -0.22 -35.01 2.26
N THR A 337 -0.68 -35.06 1.00
CA THR A 337 -0.89 -33.88 0.16
C THR A 337 -2.39 -33.63 0.08
N ILE A 338 -2.79 -32.40 0.40
CA ILE A 338 -4.18 -31.93 0.30
C ILE A 338 -4.22 -30.55 -0.39
N PRO A 339 -5.33 -30.16 -1.05
CA PRO A 339 -5.51 -28.80 -1.55
C PRO A 339 -5.31 -27.77 -0.43
N LEU A 340 -4.66 -26.64 -0.72
CA LEU A 340 -4.43 -25.60 0.30
C LEU A 340 -5.74 -25.05 0.88
N SER A 341 -6.84 -25.10 0.12
CA SER A 341 -8.18 -24.73 0.60
C SER A 341 -8.65 -25.52 1.83
N CYS A 342 -8.15 -26.76 2.02
CA CYS A 342 -8.48 -27.60 3.18
C CYS A 342 -7.74 -27.20 4.46
N GLU A 343 -6.78 -26.29 4.39
CA GLU A 343 -6.09 -25.77 5.58
C GLU A 343 -6.93 -24.73 6.32
N SER A 344 -6.57 -24.47 7.58
CA SER A 344 -7.24 -23.43 8.37
C SER A 344 -7.04 -22.02 7.78
N GLU A 345 -7.99 -21.12 8.05
CA GLU A 345 -7.91 -19.71 7.60
C GLU A 345 -6.60 -19.03 8.02
N GLY A 346 -6.11 -19.32 9.23
CA GLY A 346 -4.85 -18.78 9.73
C GLY A 346 -3.63 -19.26 8.93
N ILE A 347 -3.62 -20.52 8.48
CA ILE A 347 -2.54 -21.05 7.62
C ILE A 347 -2.61 -20.39 6.25
N LYS A 348 -3.79 -20.33 5.62
CA LYS A 348 -3.98 -19.65 4.34
C LYS A 348 -3.56 -18.20 4.43
N ARG A 349 -3.87 -17.52 5.55
CA ARG A 349 -3.49 -16.14 5.79
C ARG A 349 -1.97 -15.96 5.90
N ILE A 350 -1.28 -16.80 6.68
CA ILE A 350 0.18 -16.77 6.78
C ILE A 350 0.81 -16.98 5.40
N VAL A 351 0.36 -17.99 4.65
CA VAL A 351 0.85 -18.26 3.29
C VAL A 351 0.68 -17.05 2.37
N SER A 352 -0.41 -16.29 2.53
CA SER A 352 -0.71 -15.13 1.65
C SER A 352 0.31 -13.98 1.78
N PHE A 353 0.91 -13.79 2.93
CA PHE A 353 1.82 -12.67 3.16
C PHE A 353 3.27 -13.06 3.50
N LEU A 354 3.55 -14.32 3.87
CA LEU A 354 4.86 -14.72 4.38
C LEU A 354 6.00 -14.46 3.40
N HIS A 355 5.78 -14.71 2.09
CA HIS A 355 6.78 -14.44 1.05
C HIS A 355 7.11 -12.94 0.94
N LEU A 356 6.15 -12.05 1.19
CA LEU A 356 6.38 -10.60 1.21
C LEU A 356 7.17 -10.18 2.44
N LEU A 357 6.89 -10.77 3.61
CA LEU A 357 7.69 -10.54 4.80
C LEU A 357 9.13 -11.01 4.61
N ILE A 358 9.36 -12.15 3.94
CA ILE A 358 10.70 -12.63 3.59
C ILE A 358 11.42 -11.64 2.66
N LEU A 359 10.74 -11.10 1.65
CA LEU A 359 11.31 -10.09 0.77
C LEU A 359 11.70 -8.82 1.55
N MET A 360 10.81 -8.30 2.37
CA MET A 360 11.04 -7.11 3.20
C MET A 360 12.12 -7.35 4.27
N PHE A 361 12.20 -8.56 4.82
CA PHE A 361 13.22 -8.92 5.81
C PHE A 361 14.63 -8.80 5.24
N ASN A 362 14.83 -9.17 3.95
CA ASN A 362 16.14 -9.26 3.30
C ASN A 362 16.48 -8.07 2.38
N ASP A 363 15.51 -7.22 2.01
CA ASP A 363 15.74 -6.13 1.04
C ASP A 363 15.25 -4.78 1.60
N PRO A 364 16.19 -3.84 1.90
CA PRO A 364 15.85 -2.54 2.45
C PRO A 364 15.00 -1.66 1.50
N SER A 365 14.92 -2.00 0.22
CA SER A 365 14.13 -1.27 -0.76
C SER A 365 12.65 -1.70 -0.80
N VAL A 366 12.26 -2.75 -0.09
CA VAL A 366 10.90 -3.31 -0.12
C VAL A 366 10.02 -2.68 0.96
N THR A 367 8.84 -2.24 0.57
CA THR A 367 7.76 -1.81 1.46
C THR A 367 6.57 -2.75 1.31
N VAL A 368 6.10 -3.27 2.43
CA VAL A 368 4.93 -4.16 2.52
C VAL A 368 3.84 -3.49 3.35
N VAL A 369 2.63 -3.44 2.83
CA VAL A 369 1.44 -2.90 3.50
C VAL A 369 0.42 -4.01 3.61
N ILE A 370 -0.03 -4.34 4.83
CA ILE A 370 -0.97 -5.45 5.07
C ILE A 370 -2.13 -4.95 5.93
N ASP A 371 -3.34 -5.01 5.40
CA ASP A 371 -4.54 -4.76 6.18
C ASP A 371 -4.96 -6.02 6.95
N GLU A 372 -5.36 -5.87 8.22
CA GLU A 372 -5.80 -6.96 9.10
C GLU A 372 -4.84 -8.16 9.09
N ILE A 373 -3.56 -7.91 9.40
CA ILE A 373 -2.52 -8.96 9.37
C ILE A 373 -2.84 -10.14 10.28
N ASP A 374 -3.63 -9.91 11.31
CA ASP A 374 -4.01 -10.85 12.36
C ASP A 374 -5.25 -11.71 12.02
N SER A 375 -5.92 -11.45 10.89
CA SER A 375 -7.15 -12.16 10.54
C SER A 375 -6.93 -13.68 10.50
N GLY A 376 -7.54 -14.42 11.45
CA GLY A 376 -7.42 -15.87 11.57
C GLY A 376 -6.07 -16.41 12.09
N VAL A 377 -5.07 -15.55 12.29
CA VAL A 377 -3.73 -15.96 12.74
C VAL A 377 -3.68 -16.04 14.26
N PHE A 378 -3.06 -17.13 14.76
CA PHE A 378 -2.87 -17.34 16.20
C PHE A 378 -2.01 -16.21 16.80
N GLU A 379 -2.52 -15.57 17.86
CA GLU A 379 -1.95 -14.32 18.40
C GLU A 379 -0.49 -14.43 18.83
N TYR A 380 -0.12 -15.54 19.47
CA TYR A 380 1.26 -15.75 19.93
C TYR A 380 2.23 -15.82 18.75
N LEU A 381 1.89 -16.62 17.73
CA LEU A 381 2.71 -16.77 16.51
C LEU A 381 2.90 -15.45 15.78
N LEU A 382 1.82 -14.65 15.67
CA LEU A 382 1.87 -13.33 15.05
C LEU A 382 2.80 -12.38 15.83
N GLY A 383 2.70 -12.38 17.17
CA GLY A 383 3.56 -11.57 18.03
C GLY A 383 5.04 -11.89 17.85
N GLU A 384 5.41 -13.17 17.85
CA GLU A 384 6.80 -13.62 17.64
C GLU A 384 7.30 -13.26 16.23
N LEU A 385 6.49 -13.51 15.20
CA LEU A 385 6.84 -13.16 13.81
C LEU A 385 7.10 -11.67 13.64
N LEU A 386 6.22 -10.82 14.17
CA LEU A 386 6.35 -9.37 14.09
C LEU A 386 7.53 -8.85 14.91
N SER A 387 7.83 -9.46 16.08
CA SER A 387 9.03 -9.15 16.87
C SER A 387 10.29 -9.38 16.03
N ILE A 388 10.45 -10.57 15.46
CA ILE A 388 11.60 -10.95 14.63
C ILE A 388 11.75 -9.97 13.45
N VAL A 389 10.64 -9.69 12.73
CA VAL A 389 10.64 -8.79 11.57
C VAL A 389 11.01 -7.36 11.98
N SER A 390 10.50 -6.88 13.11
CA SER A 390 10.78 -5.51 13.59
C SER A 390 12.21 -5.31 14.11
N GLU A 391 12.84 -6.37 14.61
CA GLU A 391 14.20 -6.32 15.16
C GLU A 391 15.28 -6.51 14.10
N HIS A 392 15.06 -7.39 13.14
CA HIS A 392 16.09 -7.86 12.21
C HIS A 392 15.79 -7.59 10.75
N GLY A 393 14.55 -7.19 10.39
CA GLY A 393 14.18 -6.84 9.02
C GLY A 393 14.92 -5.61 8.51
N GLN A 394 14.97 -5.45 7.19
CA GLN A 394 15.68 -4.34 6.54
C GLN A 394 14.73 -3.34 5.86
N GLY A 395 13.57 -3.80 5.37
CA GLY A 395 12.61 -2.99 4.62
C GLY A 395 11.63 -2.22 5.49
N GLN A 396 10.48 -1.89 4.92
CA GLN A 396 9.40 -1.17 5.60
C GLN A 396 8.14 -2.03 5.66
N LEU A 397 7.56 -2.19 6.86
CA LEU A 397 6.30 -2.89 7.11
C LEU A 397 5.27 -1.92 7.69
N ILE A 398 4.11 -1.84 7.04
CA ILE A 398 2.94 -1.08 7.50
C ILE A 398 1.80 -2.08 7.63
N PHE A 399 1.19 -2.18 8.80
CA PHE A 399 0.08 -3.11 8.99
C PHE A 399 -1.02 -2.54 9.88
N THR A 400 -2.24 -3.02 9.69
CA THR A 400 -3.32 -2.82 10.63
C THR A 400 -3.56 -4.11 11.42
N CYS A 401 -3.95 -3.99 12.68
CA CYS A 401 -4.09 -5.15 13.56
C CYS A 401 -5.14 -4.86 14.64
N HIS A 402 -5.88 -5.90 15.03
CA HIS A 402 -6.78 -5.90 16.18
C HIS A 402 -6.23 -6.70 17.36
N ASN A 403 -5.37 -7.68 17.06
CA ASN A 403 -4.72 -8.51 18.05
C ASN A 403 -3.73 -7.69 18.88
N LEU A 404 -3.81 -7.81 20.20
CA LEU A 404 -3.03 -6.98 21.12
C LEU A 404 -1.67 -7.58 21.50
N ARG A 405 -1.38 -8.83 21.11
CA ARG A 405 -0.07 -9.46 21.41
C ARG A 405 1.12 -8.69 20.83
N PRO A 406 1.08 -8.14 19.61
CA PRO A 406 2.19 -7.33 19.10
C PRO A 406 2.47 -6.07 19.92
N LEU A 407 1.48 -5.53 20.66
CA LEU A 407 1.71 -4.41 21.59
C LEU A 407 2.66 -4.76 22.75
N GLU A 408 2.82 -6.05 23.03
CA GLU A 408 3.74 -6.55 24.08
C GLU A 408 5.13 -6.85 23.52
N THR A 409 5.23 -7.21 22.22
CA THR A 409 6.43 -7.80 21.64
C THR A 409 7.25 -6.83 20.80
N ILE A 410 6.63 -5.78 20.22
CA ILE A 410 7.33 -4.83 19.35
C ILE A 410 7.53 -3.46 20.02
N ASP A 411 8.54 -2.71 19.55
CA ASP A 411 8.84 -1.38 20.11
C ASP A 411 7.63 -0.45 19.95
N ARG A 412 7.25 0.23 21.03
CA ARG A 412 6.14 1.19 21.06
C ARG A 412 6.26 2.32 20.04
N GLY A 413 7.49 2.66 19.62
CA GLY A 413 7.75 3.64 18.58
C GLY A 413 7.28 3.18 17.19
N PHE A 414 6.97 1.90 17.02
CA PHE A 414 6.39 1.33 15.81
C PHE A 414 4.85 1.30 15.82
N ILE A 415 4.21 1.71 16.92
CA ILE A 415 2.75 1.64 17.06
C ILE A 415 2.12 3.04 16.96
N ALA A 416 1.06 3.13 16.20
CA ALA A 416 0.13 4.26 16.17
C ALA A 416 -1.30 3.78 16.42
N PHE A 417 -2.15 4.68 16.86
CA PHE A 417 -3.54 4.42 17.21
C PHE A 417 -4.45 5.35 16.41
N THR A 418 -5.63 4.84 16.09
CA THR A 418 -6.72 5.70 15.63
C THR A 418 -7.44 6.30 16.83
N THR A 419 -7.99 7.49 16.65
CA THR A 419 -8.77 8.21 17.67
C THR A 419 -10.24 8.29 17.25
N THR A 420 -11.14 8.65 18.16
CA THR A 420 -12.54 8.93 17.84
C THR A 420 -12.71 10.27 17.12
N ASN A 421 -11.73 11.17 17.22
CA ASN A 421 -11.77 12.50 16.60
C ASN A 421 -11.45 12.44 15.09
N PRO A 422 -12.42 12.68 14.20
CA PRO A 422 -12.17 12.62 12.75
C PRO A 422 -11.16 13.67 12.26
N ALA A 423 -11.01 14.79 12.97
CA ALA A 423 -10.07 15.86 12.61
C ALA A 423 -8.62 15.62 13.11
N LYS A 424 -8.39 14.56 13.88
CA LYS A 424 -7.08 14.12 14.37
C LYS A 424 -7.04 12.61 14.48
N ARG A 425 -7.27 11.95 13.36
CA ARG A 425 -7.59 10.53 13.31
C ARG A 425 -6.46 9.62 13.77
N TYR A 426 -5.21 9.99 13.57
CA TYR A 426 -4.05 9.17 13.93
C TYR A 426 -3.23 9.80 15.04
N ALA A 427 -2.85 9.02 16.03
CA ALA A 427 -2.06 9.47 17.17
C ALA A 427 -1.06 8.41 17.62
N ARG A 428 0.01 8.85 18.25
CA ARG A 428 0.89 7.99 19.04
C ARG A 428 0.63 8.25 20.51
N MET A 429 0.64 7.20 21.33
CA MET A 429 0.45 7.36 22.78
C MET A 429 1.56 8.20 23.40
N ALA A 430 1.15 9.24 24.12
CA ALA A 430 2.04 10.06 24.93
C ALA A 430 2.26 9.44 26.33
N ASN A 431 3.37 9.81 26.97
CA ASN A 431 3.68 9.49 28.37
C ASN A 431 3.79 7.99 28.70
N VAL A 432 4.01 7.11 27.72
CA VAL A 432 4.27 5.70 27.95
C VAL A 432 5.74 5.52 28.31
N LYS A 433 6.04 5.05 29.52
CA LYS A 433 7.42 4.73 29.95
C LYS A 433 7.91 3.44 29.28
N SER A 434 9.22 3.26 29.12
CA SER A 434 9.81 2.06 28.52
C SER A 434 9.53 0.78 29.32
N SER A 435 9.28 0.91 30.61
CA SER A 435 8.92 -0.20 31.50
C SER A 435 7.43 -0.57 31.48
N ASN A 436 6.58 0.20 30.80
CA ASN A 436 5.15 -0.09 30.77
C ASN A 436 4.86 -1.04 29.60
N ASN A 437 4.04 -2.06 29.88
CA ASN A 437 3.41 -2.87 28.84
C ASN A 437 2.42 -2.01 28.06
N LEU A 438 2.61 -1.90 26.74
CA LEU A 438 1.78 -1.03 25.90
C LEU A 438 0.34 -1.56 25.80
N ARG A 439 0.14 -2.87 25.85
CA ARG A 439 -1.18 -3.51 25.89
C ARG A 439 -1.98 -3.07 27.10
N ASP A 440 -1.38 -3.18 28.30
CA ASP A 440 -2.03 -2.78 29.54
C ASP A 440 -2.32 -1.29 29.57
N PHE A 441 -1.39 -0.49 29.02
CA PHE A 441 -1.57 0.95 28.90
C PHE A 441 -2.74 1.29 27.96
N TYR A 442 -2.86 0.59 26.84
CA TYR A 442 -3.95 0.75 25.88
C TYR A 442 -5.32 0.35 26.50
N TYR A 443 -5.38 -0.80 27.18
CA TYR A 443 -6.61 -1.19 27.89
C TYR A 443 -7.03 -0.17 28.95
N ARG A 444 -6.07 0.32 29.72
CA ARG A 444 -6.38 1.36 30.72
C ARG A 444 -6.93 2.62 30.08
N ASP A 445 -6.37 3.02 28.93
CA ASP A 445 -6.82 4.21 28.21
C ASP A 445 -8.25 4.03 27.63
N ILE A 446 -8.57 2.83 27.13
CA ILE A 446 -9.94 2.49 26.69
C ILE A 446 -10.94 2.65 27.83
N VAL A 447 -10.60 2.23 29.05
CA VAL A 447 -11.53 2.21 30.20
C VAL A 447 -11.57 3.56 30.91
N LEU A 448 -10.44 4.20 31.13
CA LEU A 448 -10.28 5.36 31.99
C LEU A 448 -10.00 6.65 31.23
N GLY A 449 -9.63 6.58 29.94
CA GLY A 449 -9.07 7.70 29.19
C GLY A 449 -7.68 8.08 29.71
N GLY A 450 -7.19 9.23 29.27
CA GLY A 450 -5.91 9.79 29.72
C GLY A 450 -5.02 10.30 28.59
N GLN A 451 -5.36 10.00 27.35
CA GLN A 451 -4.73 10.61 26.18
C GLN A 451 -5.44 11.93 25.82
N LYS A 452 -4.75 12.78 25.06
CA LYS A 452 -5.30 14.06 24.58
C LYS A 452 -6.52 13.87 23.68
N GLU A 453 -6.48 12.85 22.84
CA GLU A 453 -7.59 12.43 21.99
C GLU A 453 -8.08 11.06 22.48
N GLN A 454 -9.38 10.86 22.51
CA GLN A 454 -10.00 9.61 22.91
C GLN A 454 -9.75 8.52 21.87
N LEU A 455 -9.26 7.34 22.31
CA LEU A 455 -8.90 6.23 21.42
C LEU A 455 -10.06 5.26 21.13
N TYR A 456 -11.08 5.24 21.99
CA TYR A 456 -12.17 4.29 21.91
C TYR A 456 -13.49 4.97 22.29
N GLU A 457 -14.54 4.72 21.53
CA GLU A 457 -15.89 5.15 21.86
C GLU A 457 -16.52 4.10 22.78
N PRO A 458 -16.85 4.43 24.04
CA PRO A 458 -17.27 3.44 25.01
C PRO A 458 -18.62 2.80 24.62
N THR A 459 -18.74 1.51 24.92
CA THR A 459 -19.99 0.76 24.82
C THR A 459 -20.57 0.52 26.22
N TYR A 460 -21.88 0.62 26.34
CA TYR A 460 -22.57 0.44 27.61
C TYR A 460 -23.28 -0.92 27.63
N ASN A 461 -22.79 -1.85 28.46
CA ASN A 461 -23.31 -3.22 28.51
C ASN A 461 -24.82 -3.28 28.80
N GLY A 462 -25.33 -2.41 29.68
CA GLY A 462 -26.78 -2.36 29.99
C GLY A 462 -27.63 -1.91 28.81
N GLU A 463 -27.14 -0.98 27.97
CA GLU A 463 -27.84 -0.56 26.74
C GLU A 463 -27.84 -1.67 25.69
N ILE A 464 -26.71 -2.39 25.57
CA ILE A 464 -26.61 -3.56 24.68
C ILE A 464 -27.59 -4.66 25.12
N GLU A 465 -27.68 -4.96 26.42
CA GLU A 465 -28.60 -5.96 26.95
C GLU A 465 -30.06 -5.59 26.65
N LEU A 466 -30.43 -4.33 26.90
CA LEU A 466 -31.77 -3.84 26.58
C LEU A 466 -32.09 -3.94 25.10
N ALA A 467 -31.12 -3.58 24.21
CA ALA A 467 -31.29 -3.68 22.78
C ALA A 467 -31.48 -5.13 22.31
N PHE A 468 -30.79 -6.12 22.90
CA PHE A 468 -31.02 -7.54 22.61
C PHE A 468 -32.45 -7.99 23.00
N ILE A 469 -32.96 -7.53 24.16
CA ILE A 469 -34.31 -7.83 24.61
C ILE A 469 -35.33 -7.22 23.64
N GLU A 470 -35.18 -5.95 23.29
CA GLU A 470 -36.09 -5.23 22.39
C GLU A 470 -36.11 -5.88 20.99
N ALA A 471 -34.95 -6.19 20.44
CA ALA A 471 -34.85 -6.86 19.13
C ALA A 471 -35.49 -8.26 19.12
N GLY A 472 -35.48 -8.97 20.24
CA GLY A 472 -36.15 -10.28 20.40
C GLY A 472 -37.68 -10.18 20.46
N VAL A 473 -38.23 -9.09 20.99
CA VAL A 473 -39.69 -8.85 21.09
C VAL A 473 -40.27 -8.50 19.70
N THR A 474 -39.56 -7.71 18.90
CA THR A 474 -40.01 -7.30 17.56
C THR A 474 -40.00 -8.43 16.53
N SER A 475 -39.35 -9.57 16.81
CA SER A 475 -39.29 -10.75 15.92
C SER A 475 -40.44 -11.77 16.16
N GLY A 476 -41.35 -11.48 17.04
CA GLY A 476 -42.42 -12.40 17.50
C GLY A 476 -43.86 -11.95 17.22
N GLU A 477 -44.09 -10.87 16.42
CA GLU A 477 -45.40 -10.47 15.91
C GLU A 477 -45.63 -10.88 14.46
#